data_de5b420e2e0c1d0ce81479d3fd792e48
#
_entry.id   de5b420e2e0c1d0ce81479d3fd792e48
#
_cell.length_a   1.000
_cell.length_b   1.000
_cell.length_c   1.000
_cell.angle_alpha   90.00
_cell.angle_beta   90.00
_cell.angle_gamma   90.00
#
_symmetry.space_group_name_H-M   'P 1'
#
loop_
_entity.id
_entity.type
_entity.pdbx_description
1 polymer ?
#
loop_
_entity_poly.entity_id
_entity_poly.type
_entity_poly.pdbx_seq_one_letter_code
_entity_poly.pdbx_strand_id
1 'polypeptide(L)'
;MNIKGQSFLKLLDFTPEQITDFLTLAADLKAKKKAGIPHRLCEGKQAALIFEKTSTRTRCSFEVAGYDLGMGVTYLDPSGSQIGKKESIADTARVLGRMFDGIEYRGFGQEIVEDLAKYAGVPVWNGLTNEYHPTQMLADMLTIREHFGHLKGIKLVYMGDARYNMGNSLMIACAKLGMHFVACTSKNYFPNAELVETCQGYAKESGATITLTEDVESGTKDADVIYTDVWVSMGEPDEVWEERIRELSPYKVTKKVMENAGEKAIFLHCLPAFHDLKTKIGKEMGERFNLTDMEVTDEVFESAQSHVFDEAENRMHSIKAIMYATLM
;
A
#
# COMPACT_ATOMS: atom_id res chain seq x y z
N MET A 1 -12.02 -0.30 19.43
CA MET A 1 -10.56 -0.10 19.27
C MET A 1 -10.14 1.12 20.08
N ASN A 2 -9.15 1.01 20.95
CA ASN A 2 -8.62 2.16 21.73
C ASN A 2 -7.15 2.36 21.32
N ILE A 3 -6.92 3.23 20.32
CA ILE A 3 -5.61 3.53 19.77
C ILE A 3 -5.38 5.04 19.61
N LYS A 4 -6.16 5.85 20.32
CA LYS A 4 -5.99 7.31 20.36
C LYS A 4 -4.55 7.66 20.75
N GLY A 5 -3.93 8.51 19.97
CA GLY A 5 -2.53 8.93 20.15
C GLY A 5 -1.50 7.97 19.57
N GLN A 6 -1.89 6.77 19.11
CA GLN A 6 -0.96 5.83 18.48
C GLN A 6 -0.67 6.24 17.04
N SER A 7 0.60 6.16 16.64
CA SER A 7 1.01 6.32 15.24
C SER A 7 0.69 5.08 14.40
N PHE A 8 0.50 5.26 13.09
CA PHE A 8 0.21 4.19 12.14
C PHE A 8 1.37 4.03 11.16
N LEU A 9 2.41 3.27 11.55
CA LEU A 9 3.68 3.20 10.84
C LEU A 9 3.85 1.94 9.99
N LYS A 10 3.40 0.80 10.50
CA LYS A 10 3.45 -0.52 9.84
C LYS A 10 2.42 -1.46 10.47
N LEU A 11 1.91 -2.43 9.71
CA LEU A 11 0.93 -3.38 10.23
C LEU A 11 1.48 -4.35 11.29
N LEU A 12 2.80 -4.45 11.44
CA LEU A 12 3.43 -5.19 12.54
C LEU A 12 3.02 -4.66 13.91
N ASP A 13 2.73 -3.37 14.02
CA ASP A 13 2.40 -2.67 15.27
C ASP A 13 0.95 -2.89 15.75
N PHE A 14 0.11 -3.57 14.95
CA PHE A 14 -1.32 -3.75 15.21
C PHE A 14 -1.69 -5.22 15.30
N THR A 15 -2.68 -5.54 16.16
CA THR A 15 -3.25 -6.89 16.24
C THR A 15 -4.19 -7.16 15.05
N PRO A 16 -4.48 -8.44 14.72
CA PRO A 16 -5.47 -8.79 13.71
C PRO A 16 -6.85 -8.15 13.94
N GLU A 17 -7.26 -8.06 15.21
CA GLU A 17 -8.53 -7.44 15.63
C GLU A 17 -8.51 -5.94 15.34
N GLN A 18 -7.42 -5.23 15.66
CA GLN A 18 -7.28 -3.80 15.37
C GLN A 18 -7.31 -3.53 13.86
N ILE A 19 -6.64 -4.37 13.06
CA ILE A 19 -6.69 -4.27 11.60
C ILE A 19 -8.14 -4.47 11.11
N THR A 20 -8.85 -5.47 11.62
CA THR A 20 -10.25 -5.73 11.28
C THR A 20 -11.17 -4.57 11.68
N ASP A 21 -10.94 -3.97 12.84
CA ASP A 21 -11.67 -2.78 13.29
C ASP A 21 -11.47 -1.58 12.33
N PHE A 22 -10.24 -1.33 11.89
CA PHE A 22 -9.96 -0.31 10.86
C PHE A 22 -10.75 -0.57 9.57
N LEU A 23 -10.77 -1.81 9.09
CA LEU A 23 -11.51 -2.17 7.87
C LEU A 23 -13.01 -1.97 8.04
N THR A 24 -13.55 -2.29 9.21
CA THR A 24 -14.98 -2.11 9.51
C THR A 24 -15.34 -0.63 9.58
N LEU A 25 -14.52 0.17 10.23
CA LEU A 25 -14.68 1.62 10.29
C LEU A 25 -14.56 2.25 8.90
N ALA A 26 -13.61 1.81 8.07
CA ALA A 26 -13.45 2.31 6.70
C ALA A 26 -14.69 2.01 5.84
N ALA A 27 -15.27 0.80 5.97
CA ALA A 27 -16.50 0.44 5.27
C ALA A 27 -17.70 1.31 5.70
N ASP A 28 -17.86 1.59 7.01
CA ASP A 28 -18.90 2.49 7.53
C ASP A 28 -18.73 3.91 6.99
N LEU A 29 -17.51 4.45 7.01
CA LEU A 29 -17.21 5.78 6.49
C LEU A 29 -17.40 5.86 4.97
N LYS A 30 -17.11 4.79 4.24
CA LYS A 30 -17.40 4.67 2.80
C LYS A 30 -18.90 4.70 2.54
N ALA A 31 -19.67 3.91 3.30
CA ALA A 31 -21.12 3.87 3.19
C ALA A 31 -21.75 5.25 3.46
N LYS A 32 -21.31 5.94 4.52
CA LYS A 32 -21.76 7.31 4.82
C LYS A 32 -21.47 8.29 3.69
N LYS A 33 -20.26 8.27 3.14
CA LYS A 33 -19.91 9.14 2.00
C LYS A 33 -20.80 8.86 0.77
N LYS A 34 -20.97 7.58 0.41
CA LYS A 34 -21.83 7.20 -0.73
C LYS A 34 -23.29 7.56 -0.51
N ALA A 35 -23.78 7.55 0.71
CA ALA A 35 -25.13 7.98 1.08
C ALA A 35 -25.29 9.50 1.26
N GLY A 36 -24.22 10.29 1.07
CA GLY A 36 -24.23 11.74 1.28
C GLY A 36 -24.42 12.16 2.75
N ILE A 37 -24.14 11.25 3.70
CA ILE A 37 -24.25 11.52 5.14
C ILE A 37 -22.98 12.21 5.62
N PRO A 38 -23.08 13.47 6.14
CA PRO A 38 -21.93 14.17 6.72
C PRO A 38 -21.31 13.40 7.88
N HIS A 39 -19.97 13.33 7.92
CA HIS A 39 -19.23 12.61 8.97
C HIS A 39 -17.98 13.39 9.40
N ARG A 40 -18.19 14.64 9.84
CA ARG A 40 -17.15 15.57 10.31
C ARG A 40 -16.65 15.20 11.72
N LEU A 41 -16.14 13.99 11.87
CA LEU A 41 -15.81 13.35 13.16
C LEU A 41 -14.55 13.93 13.83
N CYS A 42 -13.72 14.67 13.08
CA CYS A 42 -12.49 15.32 13.57
C CYS A 42 -12.57 16.85 13.35
N GLU A 43 -13.75 17.46 13.55
CA GLU A 43 -13.98 18.90 13.33
C GLU A 43 -12.95 19.76 14.05
N GLY A 44 -12.31 20.67 13.31
CA GLY A 44 -11.34 21.62 13.83
C GLY A 44 -9.92 21.08 14.02
N LYS A 45 -9.69 19.79 13.83
CA LYS A 45 -8.35 19.17 13.84
C LYS A 45 -7.53 19.60 12.61
N GLN A 46 -6.20 19.57 12.74
CA GLN A 46 -5.26 19.97 11.69
C GLN A 46 -4.28 18.83 11.38
N ALA A 47 -4.06 18.56 10.09
CA ALA A 47 -3.09 17.56 9.64
C ALA A 47 -2.00 18.21 8.76
N ALA A 48 -0.74 17.86 9.00
CA ALA A 48 0.38 18.15 8.09
C ALA A 48 0.63 16.93 7.20
N LEU A 49 0.82 17.14 5.90
CA LEU A 49 1.18 16.12 4.93
C LEU A 49 2.58 16.40 4.39
N ILE A 50 3.55 15.57 4.78
CA ILE A 50 4.96 15.70 4.40
C ILE A 50 5.27 14.73 3.26
N PHE A 51 5.66 15.25 2.12
CA PHE A 51 6.01 14.45 0.95
C PHE A 51 7.46 14.70 0.55
N GLU A 52 8.31 13.69 0.67
CA GLU A 52 9.63 13.65 0.04
C GLU A 52 9.61 12.89 -1.29
N LYS A 53 8.65 11.97 -1.46
CA LYS A 53 8.28 11.34 -2.73
C LYS A 53 6.89 11.82 -3.16
N THR A 54 6.78 12.35 -4.38
CA THR A 54 5.50 12.82 -4.92
C THR A 54 4.48 11.70 -5.05
N SER A 55 3.20 12.02 -4.92
CA SER A 55 2.10 11.07 -5.14
C SER A 55 0.79 11.81 -5.33
N THR A 56 0.10 11.56 -6.43
CA THR A 56 -1.25 12.06 -6.65
C THR A 56 -2.25 11.37 -5.72
N ARG A 57 -2.26 10.03 -5.70
CA ARG A 57 -3.25 9.24 -4.95
C ARG A 57 -3.14 9.43 -3.43
N THR A 58 -1.96 9.28 -2.86
CA THR A 58 -1.77 9.45 -1.41
C THR A 58 -2.14 10.85 -0.97
N ARG A 59 -1.68 11.88 -1.71
CA ARG A 59 -2.03 13.27 -1.42
C ARG A 59 -3.54 13.50 -1.45
N CYS A 60 -4.19 13.18 -2.58
CA CYS A 60 -5.65 13.37 -2.72
C CYS A 60 -6.43 12.56 -1.67
N SER A 61 -5.99 11.33 -1.35
CA SER A 61 -6.67 10.51 -0.34
C SER A 61 -6.62 11.14 1.04
N PHE A 62 -5.46 11.66 1.49
CA PHE A 62 -5.34 12.34 2.78
C PHE A 62 -6.07 13.69 2.81
N GLU A 63 -5.95 14.50 1.75
CA GLU A 63 -6.65 15.79 1.66
C GLU A 63 -8.17 15.60 1.72
N VAL A 64 -8.72 14.71 0.88
CA VAL A 64 -10.18 14.46 0.86
C VAL A 64 -10.65 13.79 2.15
N ALA A 65 -9.86 12.84 2.70
CA ALA A 65 -10.16 12.23 3.99
C ALA A 65 -10.24 13.29 5.10
N GLY A 66 -9.28 14.19 5.17
CA GLY A 66 -9.28 15.30 6.14
C GLY A 66 -10.50 16.20 5.97
N TYR A 67 -10.83 16.62 4.76
CA TYR A 67 -12.00 17.47 4.50
C TYR A 67 -13.32 16.79 4.86
N ASP A 68 -13.48 15.52 4.53
CA ASP A 68 -14.67 14.73 4.92
C ASP A 68 -14.81 14.63 6.44
N LEU A 69 -13.69 14.51 7.17
CA LEU A 69 -13.65 14.46 8.63
C LEU A 69 -13.77 15.83 9.31
N GLY A 70 -13.79 16.94 8.56
CA GLY A 70 -13.88 18.31 9.09
C GLY A 70 -12.54 18.90 9.51
N MET A 71 -11.45 18.36 9.03
CA MET A 71 -10.09 18.81 9.34
C MET A 71 -9.58 19.89 8.39
N GLY A 72 -8.63 20.72 8.86
CA GLY A 72 -7.73 21.47 8.00
C GLY A 72 -6.54 20.59 7.59
N VAL A 73 -6.07 20.75 6.36
CA VAL A 73 -4.94 19.98 5.82
C VAL A 73 -3.92 20.92 5.19
N THR A 74 -2.65 20.74 5.55
CA THR A 74 -1.52 21.51 5.00
C THR A 74 -0.57 20.54 4.29
N TYR A 75 -0.38 20.75 3.00
CA TYR A 75 0.58 19.98 2.19
C TYR A 75 1.95 20.63 2.18
N LEU A 76 2.98 19.87 2.52
CA LEU A 76 4.39 20.27 2.52
C LEU A 76 5.11 19.46 1.41
N ASP A 77 5.36 20.11 0.29
CA ASP A 77 6.05 19.50 -0.84
C ASP A 77 7.58 19.39 -0.62
N PRO A 78 8.28 18.55 -1.43
CA PRO A 78 9.73 18.36 -1.28
C PRO A 78 10.56 19.63 -1.52
N SER A 79 10.04 20.59 -2.28
CA SER A 79 10.74 21.85 -2.60
C SER A 79 10.53 22.90 -1.52
N GLY A 80 9.36 22.91 -0.89
CA GLY A 80 8.97 23.85 0.16
C GLY A 80 9.41 23.44 1.58
N SER A 81 9.84 22.19 1.78
CA SER A 81 10.26 21.68 3.10
C SER A 81 11.75 21.80 3.34
N GLN A 82 12.14 22.11 4.59
CA GLN A 82 13.53 22.13 5.06
C GLN A 82 13.94 20.81 5.75
N ILE A 83 13.04 19.83 5.83
CA ILE A 83 13.25 18.54 6.48
C ILE A 83 14.47 17.83 5.91
N GLY A 84 15.36 17.39 6.79
CA GLY A 84 16.59 16.69 6.41
C GLY A 84 17.64 17.53 5.65
N LYS A 85 17.35 18.82 5.41
CA LYS A 85 18.28 19.75 4.72
C LYS A 85 18.94 20.74 5.69
N LYS A 86 18.15 21.64 6.26
CA LYS A 86 18.61 22.65 7.23
C LYS A 86 18.05 22.40 8.63
N GLU A 87 17.05 21.52 8.75
CA GLU A 87 16.41 21.16 10.00
C GLU A 87 16.42 19.65 10.17
N SER A 88 16.70 19.18 11.39
CA SER A 88 16.68 17.75 11.70
C SER A 88 15.25 17.22 11.69
N ILE A 89 15.10 15.90 11.42
CA ILE A 89 13.79 15.21 11.49
C ILE A 89 13.16 15.43 12.88
N ALA A 90 13.96 15.31 13.96
CA ALA A 90 13.49 15.48 15.33
C ALA A 90 12.99 16.91 15.63
N ASP A 91 13.65 17.93 15.10
CA ASP A 91 13.23 19.31 15.32
C ASP A 91 11.99 19.66 14.51
N THR A 92 11.93 19.23 13.24
CA THR A 92 10.74 19.34 12.43
C THR A 92 9.54 18.65 13.09
N ALA A 93 9.73 17.44 13.62
CA ALA A 93 8.67 16.70 14.32
C ALA A 93 8.15 17.50 15.53
N ARG A 94 9.04 18.06 16.37
CA ARG A 94 8.67 18.86 17.53
C ARG A 94 7.91 20.14 17.18
N VAL A 95 8.31 20.80 16.08
CA VAL A 95 7.64 22.01 15.59
C VAL A 95 6.25 21.67 15.07
N LEU A 96 6.15 20.70 14.16
CA LEU A 96 4.88 20.34 13.56
C LEU A 96 3.90 19.72 14.58
N GLY A 97 4.39 18.92 15.53
CA GLY A 97 3.56 18.36 16.59
C GLY A 97 2.98 19.37 17.57
N ARG A 98 3.46 20.64 17.55
CA ARG A 98 2.87 21.76 18.29
C ARG A 98 1.86 22.59 17.50
N MET A 99 1.83 22.39 16.17
CA MET A 99 0.94 23.11 15.25
C MET A 99 -0.21 22.25 14.76
N PHE A 100 0.01 20.94 14.62
CA PHE A 100 -0.91 20.00 14.03
C PHE A 100 -1.33 18.91 15.03
N ASP A 101 -2.49 18.31 14.81
CA ASP A 101 -3.01 17.19 15.61
C ASP A 101 -2.52 15.84 15.10
N GLY A 102 -2.05 15.75 13.86
CA GLY A 102 -1.46 14.57 13.25
C GLY A 102 -0.60 14.93 12.05
N ILE A 103 0.34 14.03 11.71
CA ILE A 103 1.34 14.22 10.64
C ILE A 103 1.35 12.99 9.74
N GLU A 104 1.17 13.19 8.44
CA GLU A 104 1.47 12.17 7.44
C GLU A 104 2.89 12.35 6.91
N TYR A 105 3.55 11.24 6.65
CA TYR A 105 4.85 11.22 5.99
C TYR A 105 4.84 10.21 4.84
N ARG A 106 5.30 10.65 3.67
CA ARG A 106 5.60 9.82 2.51
C ARG A 106 7.00 10.10 2.00
N GLY A 107 7.89 9.12 2.07
CA GLY A 107 9.29 9.35 1.71
C GLY A 107 10.09 8.08 1.52
N PHE A 108 11.29 8.06 2.09
CA PHE A 108 12.31 7.04 1.87
C PHE A 108 12.37 6.03 3.02
N GLY A 109 13.33 6.16 3.94
CA GLY A 109 13.58 5.18 4.97
C GLY A 109 12.52 5.13 6.07
N GLN A 110 12.27 3.93 6.60
CA GLN A 110 11.34 3.72 7.70
C GLN A 110 11.79 4.45 8.97
N GLU A 111 13.10 4.57 9.19
CA GLU A 111 13.68 5.28 10.32
C GLU A 111 13.24 6.74 10.40
N ILE A 112 12.98 7.38 9.25
CA ILE A 112 12.54 8.79 9.20
C ILE A 112 11.13 8.94 9.79
N VAL A 113 10.20 8.07 9.38
CA VAL A 113 8.83 8.13 9.91
C VAL A 113 8.74 7.66 11.36
N GLU A 114 9.62 6.76 11.78
CA GLU A 114 9.74 6.33 13.18
C GLU A 114 10.31 7.46 14.06
N ASP A 115 11.30 8.19 13.59
CA ASP A 115 11.81 9.38 14.28
C ASP A 115 10.77 10.51 14.35
N LEU A 116 10.02 10.76 13.27
CA LEU A 116 8.88 11.69 13.32
C LEU A 116 7.89 11.27 14.42
N ALA A 117 7.49 10.00 14.46
CA ALA A 117 6.55 9.50 15.47
C ALA A 117 7.10 9.63 16.90
N LYS A 118 8.39 9.41 17.09
CA LYS A 118 9.06 9.51 18.40
C LYS A 118 9.08 10.91 18.97
N TYR A 119 9.22 11.93 18.12
CA TYR A 119 9.43 13.31 18.57
C TYR A 119 8.24 14.25 18.38
N ALA A 120 7.25 13.88 17.57
CA ALA A 120 6.12 14.75 17.26
C ALA A 120 5.17 14.99 18.46
N GLY A 121 4.95 13.98 19.32
CA GLY A 121 3.98 14.04 20.41
C GLY A 121 2.51 13.98 19.93
N VAL A 122 2.29 13.75 18.64
CA VAL A 122 0.98 13.54 17.99
C VAL A 122 1.08 12.31 17.08
N PRO A 123 -0.05 11.67 16.68
CA PRO A 123 -0.02 10.55 15.75
C PRO A 123 0.69 10.88 14.45
N VAL A 124 1.52 9.96 13.98
CA VAL A 124 2.17 10.00 12.67
C VAL A 124 1.65 8.86 11.81
N TRP A 125 1.31 9.14 10.55
CA TRP A 125 0.77 8.19 9.60
C TRP A 125 1.77 7.96 8.46
N ASN A 126 2.16 6.71 8.26
CA ASN A 126 3.04 6.31 7.17
C ASN A 126 2.27 6.22 5.85
N GLY A 127 2.40 7.23 5.00
CA GLY A 127 1.84 7.25 3.65
C GLY A 127 2.56 6.32 2.67
N LEU A 128 3.86 6.13 2.85
CA LEU A 128 4.76 5.13 2.22
C LEU A 128 6.20 5.37 2.67
N THR A 129 6.91 4.29 2.95
CA THR A 129 8.37 4.23 3.01
C THR A 129 8.92 3.17 2.04
N ASN A 130 10.23 2.99 1.97
CA ASN A 130 10.82 1.90 1.18
C ASN A 130 10.43 0.53 1.71
N GLU A 131 10.25 0.40 3.02
CA GLU A 131 10.00 -0.86 3.73
C GLU A 131 8.53 -1.20 3.86
N TYR A 132 7.64 -0.18 4.03
CA TYR A 132 6.22 -0.42 4.31
C TYR A 132 5.28 0.59 3.64
N HIS A 133 4.07 0.11 3.31
CA HIS A 133 2.97 0.93 2.81
C HIS A 133 1.64 0.56 3.50
N PRO A 134 1.51 0.81 4.82
CA PRO A 134 0.40 0.28 5.62
C PRO A 134 -0.96 0.86 5.23
N THR A 135 -1.02 2.10 4.75
CA THR A 135 -2.28 2.71 4.29
C THR A 135 -2.83 2.05 3.02
N GLN A 136 -1.94 1.53 2.15
CA GLN A 136 -2.35 0.74 0.98
C GLN A 136 -2.96 -0.58 1.42
N MET A 137 -2.34 -1.27 2.39
CA MET A 137 -2.81 -2.57 2.87
C MET A 137 -4.25 -2.54 3.37
N LEU A 138 -4.67 -1.50 4.08
CA LEU A 138 -6.05 -1.40 4.51
C LEU A 138 -7.01 -1.21 3.32
N ALA A 139 -6.60 -0.53 2.27
CA ALA A 139 -7.40 -0.38 1.06
C ALA A 139 -7.50 -1.71 0.30
N ASP A 140 -6.40 -2.43 0.16
CA ASP A 140 -6.35 -3.74 -0.49
C ASP A 140 -7.25 -4.74 0.24
N MET A 141 -7.09 -4.86 1.55
CA MET A 141 -7.88 -5.76 2.39
C MET A 141 -9.36 -5.36 2.39
N LEU A 142 -9.70 -4.07 2.35
CA LEU A 142 -11.08 -3.62 2.21
C LEU A 142 -11.66 -4.02 0.85
N THR A 143 -10.92 -3.85 -0.24
CA THR A 143 -11.33 -4.23 -1.60
C THR A 143 -11.56 -5.73 -1.71
N ILE A 144 -10.62 -6.53 -1.20
CA ILE A 144 -10.75 -8.00 -1.17
C ILE A 144 -11.98 -8.41 -0.36
N ARG A 145 -12.18 -7.81 0.83
CA ARG A 145 -13.34 -8.12 1.68
C ARG A 145 -14.67 -7.69 1.03
N GLU A 146 -14.71 -6.58 0.33
CA GLU A 146 -15.89 -6.14 -0.42
C GLU A 146 -16.26 -7.10 -1.53
N HIS A 147 -15.26 -7.67 -2.21
CA HIS A 147 -15.47 -8.61 -3.32
C HIS A 147 -15.86 -10.02 -2.86
N PHE A 148 -15.11 -10.58 -1.90
CA PHE A 148 -15.29 -11.98 -1.47
C PHE A 148 -16.16 -12.14 -0.21
N GLY A 149 -16.46 -11.06 0.52
CA GLY A 149 -17.19 -11.09 1.79
C GLY A 149 -16.36 -11.48 3.01
N HIS A 150 -15.15 -11.97 2.83
CA HIS A 150 -14.23 -12.40 3.89
C HIS A 150 -12.77 -12.23 3.46
N LEU A 151 -11.83 -12.40 4.42
CA LEU A 151 -10.38 -12.39 4.18
C LEU A 151 -9.75 -13.75 4.45
N LYS A 152 -10.15 -14.39 5.56
CA LYS A 152 -9.55 -15.66 5.98
C LYS A 152 -9.67 -16.73 4.89
N GLY A 153 -8.55 -17.38 4.56
CA GLY A 153 -8.46 -18.43 3.55
C GLY A 153 -8.29 -17.93 2.10
N ILE A 154 -8.39 -16.61 1.85
CA ILE A 154 -8.12 -16.02 0.52
C ILE A 154 -6.65 -16.25 0.16
N LYS A 155 -6.39 -16.72 -1.05
CA LYS A 155 -5.03 -16.86 -1.60
C LYS A 155 -4.67 -15.62 -2.43
N LEU A 156 -3.72 -14.83 -1.93
CA LEU A 156 -3.14 -13.69 -2.62
C LEU A 156 -1.76 -14.04 -3.15
N VAL A 157 -1.56 -13.86 -4.45
CA VAL A 157 -0.29 -14.05 -5.13
C VAL A 157 0.27 -12.71 -5.55
N TYR A 158 1.45 -12.36 -5.04
CA TYR A 158 2.20 -11.19 -5.45
C TYR A 158 3.24 -11.55 -6.50
N MET A 159 3.20 -10.88 -7.65
CA MET A 159 4.09 -11.10 -8.79
C MET A 159 4.91 -9.83 -9.04
N GLY A 160 6.23 -9.88 -8.86
CA GLY A 160 7.12 -8.73 -9.01
C GLY A 160 8.21 -8.68 -7.96
N ASP A 161 8.76 -7.50 -7.65
CA ASP A 161 9.78 -7.34 -6.62
C ASP A 161 9.19 -7.35 -5.21
N ALA A 162 9.31 -8.47 -4.52
CA ALA A 162 8.72 -8.64 -3.19
C ALA A 162 9.63 -8.18 -2.03
N ARG A 163 10.79 -7.58 -2.30
CA ARG A 163 11.77 -7.15 -1.29
C ARG A 163 11.41 -5.85 -0.57
N TYR A 164 10.51 -5.04 -1.16
CA TYR A 164 10.19 -3.69 -0.72
C TYR A 164 8.79 -3.58 -0.11
N ASN A 165 8.30 -2.35 0.02
CA ASN A 165 7.10 -2.00 0.77
C ASN A 165 5.85 -2.81 0.43
N MET A 166 5.55 -3.06 -0.85
CA MET A 166 4.36 -3.80 -1.24
C MET A 166 4.44 -5.28 -0.87
N GLY A 167 5.53 -5.97 -1.26
CA GLY A 167 5.74 -7.37 -0.91
C GLY A 167 5.76 -7.60 0.61
N ASN A 168 6.51 -6.76 1.34
CA ASN A 168 6.60 -6.82 2.79
C ASN A 168 5.23 -6.61 3.45
N SER A 169 4.52 -5.55 3.06
CA SER A 169 3.26 -5.18 3.71
C SER A 169 2.13 -6.14 3.40
N LEU A 170 2.03 -6.65 2.16
CA LEU A 170 1.05 -7.68 1.78
C LEU A 170 1.29 -8.99 2.55
N MET A 171 2.56 -9.43 2.67
CA MET A 171 2.91 -10.62 3.43
C MET A 171 2.49 -10.50 4.91
N ILE A 172 2.75 -9.35 5.54
CA ILE A 172 2.35 -9.08 6.92
C ILE A 172 0.82 -9.09 7.07
N ALA A 173 0.11 -8.39 6.18
CA ALA A 173 -1.35 -8.33 6.21
C ALA A 173 -1.97 -9.72 6.07
N CYS A 174 -1.53 -10.49 5.08
CA CYS A 174 -1.99 -11.86 4.87
C CYS A 174 -1.70 -12.76 6.07
N ALA A 175 -0.48 -12.72 6.61
CA ALA A 175 -0.08 -13.53 7.76
C ALA A 175 -0.94 -13.27 8.99
N LYS A 176 -1.26 -11.99 9.27
CA LYS A 176 -2.08 -11.61 10.43
C LYS A 176 -3.57 -11.91 10.24
N LEU A 177 -4.09 -11.78 9.01
CA LEU A 177 -5.52 -11.91 8.72
C LEU A 177 -5.96 -13.33 8.29
N GLY A 178 -5.05 -14.31 8.36
CA GLY A 178 -5.36 -15.70 8.00
C GLY A 178 -5.50 -15.93 6.51
N MET A 179 -4.89 -15.09 5.66
CA MET A 179 -4.83 -15.23 4.22
C MET A 179 -3.58 -16.00 3.80
N HIS A 180 -3.62 -16.68 2.67
CA HIS A 180 -2.47 -17.37 2.09
C HIS A 180 -1.69 -16.42 1.18
N PHE A 181 -0.44 -16.13 1.52
CA PHE A 181 0.44 -15.27 0.72
C PHE A 181 1.41 -16.11 -0.11
N VAL A 182 1.51 -15.78 -1.40
CA VAL A 182 2.49 -16.37 -2.30
C VAL A 182 3.31 -15.25 -2.94
N ALA A 183 4.61 -15.19 -2.69
CA ALA A 183 5.53 -14.40 -3.50
C ALA A 183 5.97 -15.25 -4.70
N CYS A 184 5.37 -14.99 -5.85
CA CYS A 184 5.66 -15.67 -7.11
C CYS A 184 6.58 -14.79 -7.96
N THR A 185 7.88 -14.96 -7.81
CA THR A 185 8.91 -14.13 -8.43
C THR A 185 10.26 -14.84 -8.46
N SER A 186 11.27 -14.28 -9.15
CA SER A 186 12.64 -14.79 -9.08
C SER A 186 13.16 -14.77 -7.63
N LYS A 187 13.91 -15.77 -7.24
CA LYS A 187 14.50 -15.88 -5.89
C LYS A 187 15.32 -14.65 -5.48
N ASN A 188 15.87 -13.91 -6.45
CA ASN A 188 16.62 -12.68 -6.21
C ASN A 188 15.73 -11.53 -5.69
N TYR A 189 14.42 -11.67 -5.78
CA TYR A 189 13.38 -10.69 -5.42
C TYR A 189 12.45 -11.19 -4.31
N PHE A 190 12.79 -12.26 -3.62
CA PHE A 190 12.05 -12.73 -2.44
C PHE A 190 12.18 -11.74 -1.28
N PRO A 191 11.17 -11.66 -0.40
CA PRO A 191 11.23 -10.85 0.81
C PRO A 191 12.43 -11.25 1.70
N ASN A 192 12.83 -10.32 2.58
CA ASN A 192 13.87 -10.59 3.56
C ASN A 192 13.53 -11.80 4.45
N ALA A 193 14.49 -12.70 4.67
CA ALA A 193 14.29 -13.96 5.38
C ALA A 193 13.81 -13.75 6.85
N GLU A 194 14.31 -12.75 7.54
CA GLU A 194 13.91 -12.43 8.92
C GLU A 194 12.43 -12.00 8.99
N LEU A 195 11.98 -11.19 8.01
CA LEU A 195 10.58 -10.81 7.91
C LEU A 195 9.69 -12.00 7.55
N VAL A 196 10.17 -12.89 6.66
CA VAL A 196 9.46 -14.15 6.33
C VAL A 196 9.28 -15.01 7.58
N GLU A 197 10.32 -15.20 8.39
CA GLU A 197 10.24 -15.95 9.65
C GLU A 197 9.24 -15.32 10.62
N THR A 198 9.26 -14.00 10.78
CA THR A 198 8.30 -13.26 11.59
C THR A 198 6.87 -13.49 11.11
N CYS A 199 6.63 -13.38 9.80
CA CYS A 199 5.31 -13.62 9.21
C CYS A 199 4.85 -15.08 9.32
N GLN A 200 5.77 -16.05 9.24
CA GLN A 200 5.47 -17.46 9.50
C GLN A 200 5.00 -17.70 10.95
N GLY A 201 5.53 -16.92 11.90
CA GLY A 201 5.04 -16.91 13.29
C GLY A 201 3.56 -16.51 13.35
N TYR A 202 3.18 -15.36 12.78
CA TYR A 202 1.78 -14.93 12.70
C TYR A 202 0.90 -15.92 11.92
N ALA A 203 1.42 -16.46 10.83
CA ALA A 203 0.69 -17.42 10.01
C ALA A 203 0.30 -18.68 10.77
N LYS A 204 1.15 -19.18 11.67
CA LYS A 204 0.82 -20.33 12.55
C LYS A 204 -0.36 -20.04 13.48
N GLU A 205 -0.47 -18.80 13.95
CA GLU A 205 -1.56 -18.40 14.86
C GLU A 205 -2.87 -18.16 14.11
N SER A 206 -2.81 -17.51 12.95
CA SER A 206 -3.98 -17.12 12.16
C SER A 206 -4.54 -18.23 11.26
N GLY A 207 -3.73 -19.26 10.94
CA GLY A 207 -4.02 -20.30 9.96
C GLY A 207 -3.64 -19.93 8.52
N ALA A 208 -2.86 -18.86 8.34
CA ALA A 208 -2.30 -18.45 7.05
C ALA A 208 -1.16 -19.38 6.60
N THR A 209 -0.73 -19.23 5.34
CA THR A 209 0.50 -19.81 4.81
C THR A 209 1.32 -18.75 4.07
N ILE A 210 2.65 -18.86 4.13
CA ILE A 210 3.58 -18.03 3.38
C ILE A 210 4.39 -18.93 2.46
N THR A 211 4.29 -18.70 1.16
CA THR A 211 4.98 -19.49 0.12
C THR A 211 5.85 -18.56 -0.75
N LEU A 212 7.07 -18.99 -1.03
CA LEU A 212 7.97 -18.31 -1.98
C LEU A 212 8.21 -19.28 -3.13
N THR A 213 7.98 -18.86 -4.37
CA THR A 213 8.14 -19.75 -5.54
C THR A 213 8.58 -18.99 -6.78
N GLU A 214 9.39 -19.64 -7.60
CA GLU A 214 9.73 -19.17 -8.95
C GLU A 214 8.80 -19.79 -10.02
N ASP A 215 7.98 -20.77 -9.66
CA ASP A 215 7.06 -21.45 -10.57
C ASP A 215 5.74 -20.70 -10.67
N VAL A 216 5.54 -20.02 -11.81
CA VAL A 216 4.34 -19.20 -12.07
C VAL A 216 3.09 -20.07 -12.12
N GLU A 217 3.14 -21.27 -12.73
CA GLU A 217 1.97 -22.12 -12.89
C GLU A 217 1.48 -22.62 -11.53
N SER A 218 2.34 -23.19 -10.71
CA SER A 218 1.95 -23.67 -9.38
C SER A 218 1.64 -22.52 -8.41
N GLY A 219 2.36 -21.40 -8.51
CA GLY A 219 2.17 -20.24 -7.66
C GLY A 219 0.80 -19.58 -7.85
N THR A 220 0.38 -19.38 -9.10
CA THR A 220 -0.86 -18.66 -9.43
C THR A 220 -2.10 -19.56 -9.53
N LYS A 221 -1.92 -20.89 -9.53
CA LYS A 221 -3.03 -21.84 -9.61
C LYS A 221 -4.05 -21.61 -8.50
N ASP A 222 -5.34 -21.51 -8.88
CA ASP A 222 -6.46 -21.33 -7.97
C ASP A 222 -6.27 -20.16 -6.98
N ALA A 223 -5.62 -19.07 -7.43
CA ALA A 223 -5.48 -17.85 -6.63
C ALA A 223 -6.78 -17.05 -6.66
N ASP A 224 -7.15 -16.46 -5.53
CA ASP A 224 -8.28 -15.53 -5.44
C ASP A 224 -7.87 -14.11 -5.88
N VAL A 225 -6.65 -13.71 -5.57
CA VAL A 225 -6.11 -12.38 -5.87
C VAL A 225 -4.75 -12.50 -6.55
N ILE A 226 -4.60 -11.89 -7.71
CA ILE A 226 -3.30 -11.64 -8.36
C ILE A 226 -2.96 -10.16 -8.15
N TYR A 227 -1.81 -9.92 -7.55
CA TYR A 227 -1.32 -8.58 -7.24
C TYR A 227 0.04 -8.34 -7.89
N THR A 228 0.26 -7.15 -8.44
CA THR A 228 1.59 -6.73 -8.91
C THR A 228 1.82 -5.25 -8.62
N ASP A 229 3.06 -4.80 -8.81
CA ASP A 229 3.49 -3.40 -8.72
C ASP A 229 4.55 -3.14 -9.79
N VAL A 230 4.86 -1.89 -10.05
CA VAL A 230 5.92 -1.50 -11.00
C VAL A 230 7.24 -2.21 -10.68
N TRP A 231 7.94 -2.66 -11.72
CA TRP A 231 9.22 -3.37 -11.54
C TRP A 231 10.35 -2.47 -11.07
N VAL A 232 10.26 -1.18 -11.36
CA VAL A 232 11.24 -0.18 -10.92
C VAL A 232 10.51 0.91 -10.15
N SER A 233 10.86 1.05 -8.88
CA SER A 233 10.22 2.02 -7.99
C SER A 233 10.71 3.45 -8.24
N MET A 234 9.89 4.42 -7.87
CA MET A 234 10.22 5.83 -7.98
C MET A 234 11.49 6.15 -7.15
N GLY A 235 12.51 6.69 -7.84
CA GLY A 235 13.79 7.08 -7.24
C GLY A 235 14.88 6.02 -7.34
N GLU A 236 14.60 4.86 -7.95
CA GLU A 236 15.65 3.92 -8.33
C GLU A 236 16.42 4.43 -9.58
N PRO A 237 17.72 4.12 -9.71
CA PRO A 237 18.53 4.58 -10.83
C PRO A 237 18.16 3.89 -12.16
N ASP A 238 18.40 4.57 -13.28
CA ASP A 238 18.05 4.06 -14.62
C ASP A 238 18.76 2.75 -14.99
N GLU A 239 19.89 2.46 -14.38
CA GLU A 239 20.70 1.27 -14.64
C GLU A 239 20.01 -0.03 -14.24
N VAL A 240 19.06 0.02 -13.30
CA VAL A 240 18.36 -1.19 -12.82
C VAL A 240 17.29 -1.70 -13.79
N TRP A 241 16.83 -0.89 -14.76
CA TRP A 241 15.73 -1.27 -15.66
C TRP A 241 16.01 -2.55 -16.45
N GLU A 242 17.18 -2.68 -17.04
CA GLU A 242 17.53 -3.84 -17.86
C GLU A 242 17.50 -5.15 -17.05
N GLU A 243 18.10 -5.13 -15.86
CA GLU A 243 18.09 -6.27 -14.96
C GLU A 243 16.66 -6.63 -14.50
N ARG A 244 15.88 -5.62 -14.10
CA ARG A 244 14.49 -5.83 -13.65
C ARG A 244 13.61 -6.40 -14.74
N ILE A 245 13.69 -5.85 -15.95
CA ILE A 245 12.94 -6.36 -17.10
C ILE A 245 13.32 -7.82 -17.38
N ARG A 246 14.62 -8.15 -17.41
CA ARG A 246 15.09 -9.50 -17.67
C ARG A 246 14.58 -10.49 -16.61
N GLU A 247 14.75 -10.15 -15.33
CA GLU A 247 14.43 -11.04 -14.20
C GLU A 247 12.94 -11.15 -13.93
N LEU A 248 12.17 -10.08 -14.15
CA LEU A 248 10.75 -10.03 -13.79
C LEU A 248 9.78 -10.26 -14.95
N SER A 249 10.24 -10.19 -16.21
CA SER A 249 9.38 -10.48 -17.38
C SER A 249 8.67 -11.85 -17.32
N PRO A 250 9.27 -12.94 -16.79
CA PRO A 250 8.56 -14.21 -16.61
C PRO A 250 7.38 -14.13 -15.65
N TYR A 251 7.36 -13.12 -14.77
CA TYR A 251 6.36 -12.90 -13.74
C TYR A 251 5.37 -11.78 -14.09
N LYS A 252 5.31 -11.37 -15.36
CA LYS A 252 4.29 -10.44 -15.86
C LYS A 252 2.90 -11.03 -15.68
N VAL A 253 1.96 -10.20 -15.18
CA VAL A 253 0.56 -10.60 -15.10
C VAL A 253 -0.08 -10.51 -16.49
N THR A 254 -0.41 -11.66 -17.02
CA THR A 254 -1.00 -11.85 -18.34
C THR A 254 -2.37 -12.53 -18.23
N LYS A 255 -3.14 -12.55 -19.31
CA LYS A 255 -4.39 -13.31 -19.38
C LYS A 255 -4.21 -14.77 -18.96
N LYS A 256 -3.11 -15.42 -19.38
CA LYS A 256 -2.81 -16.81 -19.00
C LYS A 256 -2.66 -16.96 -17.48
N VAL A 257 -2.06 -15.98 -16.80
CA VAL A 257 -1.95 -15.95 -15.33
C VAL A 257 -3.35 -15.87 -14.70
N MET A 258 -4.20 -14.97 -15.19
CA MET A 258 -5.58 -14.83 -14.70
C MET A 258 -6.44 -16.08 -14.97
N GLU A 259 -6.29 -16.70 -16.13
CA GLU A 259 -6.95 -17.97 -16.45
C GLU A 259 -6.53 -19.10 -15.51
N ASN A 260 -5.24 -19.16 -15.14
CA ASN A 260 -4.73 -20.17 -14.19
C ASN A 260 -5.21 -19.90 -12.75
N ALA A 261 -5.38 -18.65 -12.38
CA ALA A 261 -5.99 -18.26 -11.11
C ALA A 261 -7.49 -18.59 -11.06
N GLY A 262 -8.19 -18.43 -12.19
CA GLY A 262 -9.60 -18.79 -12.36
C GLY A 262 -10.52 -17.60 -12.60
N GLU A 263 -11.76 -17.87 -13.02
CA GLU A 263 -12.73 -16.84 -13.42
C GLU A 263 -13.13 -15.89 -12.27
N LYS A 264 -13.04 -16.34 -11.02
CA LYS A 264 -13.40 -15.54 -9.84
C LYS A 264 -12.24 -14.72 -9.29
N ALA A 265 -11.03 -14.94 -9.79
CA ALA A 265 -9.86 -14.21 -9.35
C ALA A 265 -9.99 -12.72 -9.71
N ILE A 266 -9.53 -11.85 -8.81
CA ILE A 266 -9.41 -10.41 -9.06
C ILE A 266 -7.96 -10.00 -9.26
N PHE A 267 -7.76 -8.96 -10.07
CA PHE A 267 -6.48 -8.30 -10.27
C PHE A 267 -6.44 -6.99 -9.47
N LEU A 268 -5.37 -6.79 -8.70
CA LEU A 268 -5.08 -5.58 -7.92
C LEU A 268 -3.70 -5.02 -8.25
N HIS A 269 -3.56 -3.70 -8.10
CA HIS A 269 -2.33 -2.95 -8.33
C HIS A 269 -2.40 -1.59 -7.64
N CYS A 270 -1.43 -1.24 -6.82
CA CYS A 270 -1.41 0.00 -6.05
C CYS A 270 -1.34 1.28 -6.91
N LEU A 271 -1.08 1.15 -8.22
CA LEU A 271 -0.89 2.24 -9.19
C LEU A 271 0.28 3.19 -8.83
N PRO A 272 0.97 3.76 -9.85
CA PRO A 272 0.70 3.68 -11.28
C PRO A 272 1.07 2.32 -11.87
N ALA A 273 0.51 1.95 -13.03
CA ALA A 273 0.84 0.73 -13.76
C ALA A 273 1.37 1.05 -15.16
N PHE A 274 2.34 0.25 -15.63
CA PHE A 274 2.86 0.32 -17.00
C PHE A 274 2.24 -0.77 -17.87
N HIS A 275 0.92 -0.69 -18.07
CA HIS A 275 0.15 -1.62 -18.89
C HIS A 275 0.06 -1.22 -20.36
N ASP A 276 0.46 0.04 -20.69
CA ASP A 276 0.48 0.57 -22.07
C ASP A 276 1.61 1.62 -22.24
N LEU A 277 1.70 2.22 -23.44
CA LEU A 277 2.70 3.23 -23.79
C LEU A 277 2.18 4.68 -23.71
N LYS A 278 1.05 4.94 -23.06
CA LYS A 278 0.44 6.27 -23.00
C LYS A 278 1.14 7.22 -22.02
N THR A 279 1.94 6.68 -21.08
CA THR A 279 2.73 7.50 -20.17
C THR A 279 4.09 7.85 -20.78
N LYS A 280 4.71 8.97 -20.34
CA LYS A 280 6.04 9.37 -20.80
C LYS A 280 7.08 8.27 -20.54
N ILE A 281 7.14 7.74 -19.32
CA ILE A 281 8.09 6.69 -18.94
C ILE A 281 7.77 5.38 -19.66
N GLY A 282 6.49 4.98 -19.74
CA GLY A 282 6.07 3.79 -20.46
C GLY A 282 6.50 3.82 -21.93
N LYS A 283 6.34 4.98 -22.59
CA LYS A 283 6.81 5.15 -23.98
C LYS A 283 8.33 5.08 -24.10
N GLU A 284 9.06 5.79 -23.24
CA GLU A 284 10.52 5.81 -23.24
C GLU A 284 11.12 4.42 -23.02
N MET A 285 10.63 3.70 -22.01
CA MET A 285 11.09 2.34 -21.70
C MET A 285 10.60 1.32 -22.74
N GLY A 286 9.40 1.50 -23.28
CA GLY A 286 8.88 0.69 -24.38
C GLY A 286 9.74 0.79 -25.63
N GLU A 287 10.14 2.00 -26.03
CA GLU A 287 11.05 2.23 -27.15
C GLU A 287 12.45 1.65 -26.89
N ARG A 288 13.00 1.86 -25.67
CA ARG A 288 14.34 1.40 -25.29
C ARG A 288 14.46 -0.11 -25.22
N PHE A 289 13.45 -0.81 -24.72
CA PHE A 289 13.48 -2.25 -24.47
C PHE A 289 12.55 -3.05 -25.40
N ASN A 290 11.94 -2.42 -26.39
CA ASN A 290 10.98 -3.02 -27.32
C ASN A 290 9.83 -3.74 -26.60
N LEU A 291 9.17 -3.04 -25.67
CA LEU A 291 8.05 -3.52 -24.88
C LEU A 291 6.78 -2.73 -25.18
N THR A 292 5.62 -3.36 -25.04
CA THR A 292 4.30 -2.72 -25.14
C THR A 292 3.65 -2.47 -23.78
N ASP A 293 4.11 -3.20 -22.78
CA ASP A 293 3.65 -3.22 -21.40
C ASP A 293 4.77 -3.80 -20.52
N MET A 294 4.66 -3.70 -19.20
CA MET A 294 5.67 -4.20 -18.27
C MET A 294 5.08 -5.24 -17.29
N GLU A 295 4.73 -4.85 -16.08
CA GLU A 295 4.30 -5.75 -15.02
C GLU A 295 2.92 -6.39 -15.26
N VAL A 296 2.10 -5.77 -16.10
CA VAL A 296 0.76 -6.27 -16.45
C VAL A 296 0.41 -5.90 -17.89
N THR A 297 -0.31 -6.78 -18.59
CA THR A 297 -0.83 -6.49 -19.93
C THR A 297 -2.07 -5.59 -19.87
N ASP A 298 -2.28 -4.74 -20.90
CA ASP A 298 -3.46 -3.87 -21.02
C ASP A 298 -4.77 -4.68 -20.99
N GLU A 299 -4.77 -5.86 -21.60
CA GLU A 299 -5.93 -6.78 -21.59
C GLU A 299 -6.36 -7.18 -20.16
N VAL A 300 -5.43 -7.41 -19.25
CA VAL A 300 -5.74 -7.73 -17.84
C VAL A 300 -6.14 -6.47 -17.10
N PHE A 301 -5.39 -5.38 -17.28
CA PHE A 301 -5.62 -4.13 -16.57
C PHE A 301 -7.02 -3.55 -16.85
N GLU A 302 -7.51 -3.66 -18.08
CA GLU A 302 -8.83 -3.17 -18.51
C GLU A 302 -9.93 -4.25 -18.43
N SER A 303 -9.64 -5.44 -17.89
CA SER A 303 -10.59 -6.54 -17.79
C SER A 303 -11.62 -6.33 -16.68
N ALA A 304 -12.71 -7.12 -16.73
CA ALA A 304 -13.72 -7.17 -15.67
C ALA A 304 -13.18 -7.74 -14.33
N GLN A 305 -12.04 -8.42 -14.34
CA GLN A 305 -11.38 -8.94 -13.14
C GLN A 305 -10.50 -7.87 -12.46
N SER A 306 -10.26 -6.73 -13.10
CA SER A 306 -9.45 -5.64 -12.55
C SER A 306 -10.27 -4.78 -11.60
N HIS A 307 -9.83 -4.67 -10.36
CA HIS A 307 -10.43 -3.84 -9.31
C HIS A 307 -9.49 -2.73 -8.81
N VAL A 308 -8.52 -2.34 -9.63
CA VAL A 308 -7.49 -1.34 -9.29
C VAL A 308 -8.06 0.05 -8.95
N PHE A 309 -9.19 0.42 -9.55
CA PHE A 309 -9.83 1.72 -9.27
C PHE A 309 -10.70 1.68 -8.01
N ASP A 310 -11.35 0.55 -7.71
CA ASP A 310 -12.03 0.33 -6.43
C ASP A 310 -11.02 0.35 -5.28
N GLU A 311 -9.87 -0.29 -5.46
CA GLU A 311 -8.73 -0.27 -4.56
C GLU A 311 -8.21 1.15 -4.33
N ALA A 312 -8.02 1.93 -5.40
CA ALA A 312 -7.61 3.32 -5.32
C ALA A 312 -8.63 4.20 -4.59
N GLU A 313 -9.94 4.01 -4.78
CA GLU A 313 -11.01 4.68 -4.02
C GLU A 313 -10.90 4.32 -2.54
N ASN A 314 -10.70 3.06 -2.22
CA ASN A 314 -10.63 2.54 -0.85
C ASN A 314 -9.47 3.13 -0.03
N ARG A 315 -8.42 3.67 -0.68
CA ARG A 315 -7.35 4.44 -0.03
C ARG A 315 -7.89 5.61 0.80
N MET A 316 -8.80 6.39 0.24
CA MET A 316 -9.41 7.51 0.95
C MET A 316 -10.21 7.05 2.17
N HIS A 317 -10.96 5.96 2.06
CA HIS A 317 -11.81 5.46 3.14
C HIS A 317 -10.99 4.83 4.27
N SER A 318 -9.96 4.06 3.94
CA SER A 318 -9.04 3.49 4.92
C SER A 318 -8.23 4.57 5.66
N ILE A 319 -7.79 5.61 4.96
CA ILE A 319 -7.11 6.77 5.56
C ILE A 319 -8.04 7.53 6.51
N LYS A 320 -9.32 7.74 6.15
CA LYS A 320 -10.29 8.32 7.09
C LYS A 320 -10.38 7.51 8.40
N ALA A 321 -10.44 6.19 8.29
CA ALA A 321 -10.51 5.31 9.45
C ALA A 321 -9.26 5.44 10.34
N ILE A 322 -8.06 5.49 9.73
CA ILE A 322 -6.80 5.68 10.45
C ILE A 322 -6.78 7.03 11.17
N MET A 323 -7.05 8.11 10.45
CA MET A 323 -7.03 9.47 11.01
C MET A 323 -8.01 9.59 12.18
N TYR A 324 -9.26 9.17 11.99
CA TYR A 324 -10.27 9.22 13.04
C TYR A 324 -9.89 8.39 14.26
N ALA A 325 -9.53 7.13 14.09
CA ALA A 325 -9.25 6.21 15.20
C ALA A 325 -8.02 6.60 16.03
N THR A 326 -7.03 7.27 15.41
CA THR A 326 -5.82 7.71 16.11
C THR A 326 -5.95 9.09 16.75
N LEU A 327 -6.89 9.93 16.27
CA LEU A 327 -7.10 11.27 16.80
C LEU A 327 -8.20 11.33 17.87
N MET A 328 -9.19 10.45 17.84
CA MET A 328 -10.41 10.54 18.68
C MET A 328 -10.53 9.39 19.66
#